data_632b93a58737dad58e5743110775861a
#
_entry.id   632b93a58737dad58e5743110775861a
#
_cell.length_a   1.000
_cell.length_b   1.000
_cell.length_c   1.000
_cell.angle_alpha   90.00
_cell.angle_beta   90.00
_cell.angle_gamma   90.00
#
_symmetry.space_group_name_H-M   'P 1'
#
loop_
_entity.id
_entity.type
_entity.pdbx_description
1 polymer ?
#
loop_
_entity_poly.entity_id
_entity_poly.type
_entity_poly.pdbx_seq_one_letter_code
_entity_poly.pdbx_strand_id
1 'polypeptide(L)'
;MDKHTDVVIVGAGPAGLAAACAARSCGLTVTLLDEQAAPGGQLLRNVESPLAQALMDPREREAGLRLVEDFRGSGATYVPRAVVWGMEGRCLSFSVDNVPQRLSAANVILAPGGMERPVPFPGWTLPGVMGAGGADILLRSGGSLTADKDAPVVLAGNGPLLLLLAGHLLDAGVRIAAWLDTGSLSQRLLSGAAMPAALLDPPYLGKGLRMALRVLRGGVPVIRNARDIRALGADSLEKVSYAAKGETRELPAAVLLRHEGIIPRVQICNALGARLLWDRVQRCWYPDVDANGRTSLDGLYVAGDGAYVHGGDASRLKGWLAGIDAARRLGVISPAEAGRRAAGARRKLAVLRAARGFLRYVFAPDPKIFDVPDETLVCRCECVSAGAIRKAVAEGFHEVNEVKRVTS
;
A
#
# COMPACT_ATOMS: atom_id res chain seq x y z
N MET A 1 -0.07 15.90 32.37
CA MET A 1 0.57 16.89 31.46
C MET A 1 0.66 16.25 30.10
N ASP A 2 0.02 16.81 29.09
CA ASP A 2 0.17 16.33 27.71
C ASP A 2 1.64 16.51 27.29
N LYS A 3 2.26 15.42 26.83
CA LYS A 3 3.61 15.49 26.28
C LYS A 3 3.57 16.35 25.02
N HIS A 4 4.61 17.14 24.80
CA HIS A 4 4.72 17.99 23.61
C HIS A 4 6.00 17.67 22.83
N THR A 5 5.93 17.73 21.51
CA THR A 5 7.07 17.56 20.60
C THR A 5 6.90 18.50 19.40
N ASP A 6 7.97 18.87 18.71
CA ASP A 6 7.86 19.73 17.53
C ASP A 6 7.14 19.01 16.38
N VAL A 7 7.47 17.73 16.18
CA VAL A 7 6.87 16.92 15.11
C VAL A 7 6.47 15.54 15.63
N VAL A 8 5.20 15.17 15.42
CA VAL A 8 4.75 13.78 15.53
C VAL A 8 4.67 13.17 14.14
N ILE A 9 5.19 11.96 14.02
CA ILE A 9 5.10 11.17 12.77
C ILE A 9 4.29 9.91 13.08
N VAL A 10 3.31 9.60 12.22
CA VAL A 10 2.47 8.39 12.33
C VAL A 10 2.82 7.44 11.21
N GLY A 11 3.42 6.30 11.57
CA GLY A 11 3.88 5.25 10.66
C GLY A 11 5.39 5.23 10.45
N ALA A 12 6.04 4.12 10.83
CA ALA A 12 7.48 3.87 10.72
C ALA A 12 7.90 3.15 9.43
N GLY A 13 7.16 3.36 8.34
CA GLY A 13 7.58 2.94 7.01
C GLY A 13 8.69 3.84 6.45
N PRO A 14 9.19 3.58 5.20
CA PRO A 14 10.29 4.36 4.62
C PRO A 14 10.06 5.87 4.61
N ALA A 15 8.82 6.33 4.48
CA ALA A 15 8.49 7.75 4.52
C ALA A 15 8.62 8.34 5.92
N GLY A 16 8.06 7.66 6.94
CA GLY A 16 8.12 8.14 8.33
C GLY A 16 9.54 8.14 8.88
N LEU A 17 10.32 7.08 8.62
CA LEU A 17 11.73 7.01 9.01
C LEU A 17 12.55 8.15 8.40
N ALA A 18 12.39 8.39 7.10
CA ALA A 18 13.09 9.48 6.41
C ALA A 18 12.64 10.86 6.89
N ALA A 19 11.35 11.05 7.21
CA ALA A 19 10.84 12.29 7.79
C ALA A 19 11.42 12.56 9.17
N ALA A 20 11.54 11.52 10.01
CA ALA A 20 12.15 11.61 11.33
C ALA A 20 13.62 12.02 11.23
N CYS A 21 14.42 11.35 10.41
CA CYS A 21 15.82 11.70 10.16
C CYS A 21 15.95 13.14 9.67
N ALA A 22 15.12 13.57 8.71
CA ALA A 22 15.16 14.91 8.15
C ALA A 22 14.83 15.99 9.20
N ALA A 23 13.76 15.82 9.97
CA ALA A 23 13.36 16.75 11.00
C ALA A 23 14.42 16.82 12.13
N ARG A 24 14.93 15.67 12.58
CA ARG A 24 16.02 15.59 13.60
C ARG A 24 17.30 16.25 13.10
N SER A 25 17.68 16.07 11.83
CA SER A 25 18.87 16.73 11.27
C SER A 25 18.80 18.27 11.26
N CYS A 26 17.59 18.81 11.43
CA CYS A 26 17.34 20.24 11.58
C CYS A 26 17.23 20.69 13.07
N GLY A 27 17.40 19.78 14.04
CA GLY A 27 17.35 20.09 15.48
C GLY A 27 15.96 20.00 16.11
N LEU A 28 14.92 19.55 15.39
CA LEU A 28 13.57 19.39 15.94
C LEU A 28 13.48 18.20 16.90
N THR A 29 12.62 18.31 17.91
CA THR A 29 12.18 17.14 18.69
C THR A 29 11.16 16.36 17.89
N VAL A 30 11.35 15.03 17.79
CA VAL A 30 10.51 14.15 16.96
C VAL A 30 10.07 12.93 17.74
N THR A 31 8.77 12.65 17.71
CA THR A 31 8.19 11.38 18.19
C THR A 31 7.56 10.66 17.02
N LEU A 32 7.98 9.42 16.78
CA LEU A 32 7.44 8.55 15.74
C LEU A 32 6.61 7.43 16.38
N LEU A 33 5.34 7.36 16.03
CA LEU A 33 4.37 6.37 16.48
C LEU A 33 4.16 5.30 15.38
N ASP A 34 4.19 4.03 15.73
CA ASP A 34 3.89 2.94 14.79
C ASP A 34 3.13 1.80 15.49
N GLU A 35 2.15 1.23 14.80
CA GLU A 35 1.38 0.08 15.30
C GLU A 35 2.20 -1.21 15.40
N GLN A 36 3.33 -1.29 14.67
CA GLN A 36 4.21 -2.45 14.67
C GLN A 36 5.23 -2.37 15.81
N ALA A 37 5.76 -3.53 16.20
CA ALA A 37 6.81 -3.63 17.22
C ALA A 37 8.18 -3.12 16.71
N ALA A 38 8.44 -3.22 15.41
CA ALA A 38 9.70 -2.82 14.79
C ALA A 38 9.49 -1.86 13.62
N PRO A 39 10.45 -0.93 13.37
CA PRO A 39 10.37 -0.02 12.24
C PRO A 39 10.54 -0.74 10.90
N GLY A 40 10.02 -0.13 9.82
CA GLY A 40 10.11 -0.66 8.45
C GLY A 40 8.79 -0.61 7.69
N GLY A 41 7.65 -0.56 8.39
CA GLY A 41 6.32 -0.55 7.80
C GLY A 41 6.06 -1.82 6.97
N GLN A 42 5.29 -1.71 5.88
CA GLN A 42 4.95 -2.87 5.05
C GLN A 42 6.10 -3.31 4.14
N LEU A 43 6.83 -2.35 3.57
CA LEU A 43 7.88 -2.63 2.57
C LEU A 43 9.13 -3.26 3.20
N LEU A 44 9.57 -2.74 4.34
CA LEU A 44 10.75 -3.17 5.07
C LEU A 44 10.39 -3.97 6.32
N ARG A 45 9.22 -4.64 6.30
CA ARG A 45 8.75 -5.43 7.44
C ARG A 45 9.78 -6.49 7.80
N ASN A 46 10.14 -6.50 9.09
CA ASN A 46 11.13 -7.42 9.65
C ASN A 46 12.48 -7.40 8.90
N VAL A 47 12.89 -6.26 8.32
CA VAL A 47 14.11 -6.14 7.52
C VAL A 47 15.38 -6.60 8.24
N GLU A 48 15.38 -6.61 9.57
CA GLU A 48 16.47 -7.09 10.42
C GLU A 48 16.43 -8.61 10.64
N SER A 49 15.31 -9.28 10.32
CA SER A 49 15.18 -10.73 10.42
C SER A 49 15.88 -11.44 9.24
N PRO A 50 16.71 -12.47 9.48
CA PRO A 50 17.34 -13.25 8.41
C PRO A 50 16.33 -13.83 7.41
N LEU A 51 15.16 -14.25 7.89
CA LEU A 51 14.09 -14.81 7.07
C LEU A 51 13.52 -13.79 6.08
N ALA A 52 13.20 -12.59 6.57
CA ALA A 52 12.71 -11.52 5.69
C ALA A 52 13.80 -11.06 4.72
N GLN A 53 15.05 -11.01 5.16
CA GLN A 53 16.20 -10.66 4.31
C GLN A 53 16.40 -11.64 3.15
N ALA A 54 16.15 -12.93 3.34
CA ALA A 54 16.26 -13.95 2.30
C ALA A 54 15.28 -13.73 1.13
N LEU A 55 14.13 -13.12 1.39
CA LEU A 55 13.11 -12.82 0.39
C LEU A 55 13.25 -11.43 -0.26
N MET A 56 14.17 -10.59 0.22
CA MET A 56 14.35 -9.23 -0.27
C MET A 56 15.43 -9.14 -1.36
N ASP A 57 15.21 -8.23 -2.32
CA ASP A 57 16.29 -7.83 -3.23
C ASP A 57 17.48 -7.28 -2.41
N PRO A 58 18.74 -7.71 -2.68
CA PRO A 58 19.90 -7.31 -1.88
C PRO A 58 20.08 -5.80 -1.74
N ARG A 59 19.79 -5.03 -2.80
CA ARG A 59 19.90 -3.55 -2.77
C ARG A 59 18.81 -2.91 -1.91
N GLU A 60 17.60 -3.43 -2.00
CA GLU A 60 16.48 -2.95 -1.17
C GLU A 60 16.70 -3.28 0.29
N ARG A 61 17.23 -4.48 0.58
CA ARG A 61 17.60 -4.89 1.92
C ARG A 61 18.64 -3.96 2.52
N GLU A 62 19.76 -3.74 1.82
CA GLU A 62 20.83 -2.87 2.28
C GLU A 62 20.35 -1.44 2.52
N ALA A 63 19.60 -0.87 1.56
CA ALA A 63 19.02 0.47 1.71
C ALA A 63 18.01 0.56 2.86
N GLY A 64 17.26 -0.52 3.11
CA GLY A 64 16.32 -0.62 4.21
C GLY A 64 17.01 -0.70 5.57
N LEU A 65 18.04 -1.53 5.70
CA LEU A 65 18.85 -1.63 6.92
C LEU A 65 19.52 -0.30 7.27
N ARG A 66 20.14 0.37 6.30
CA ARG A 66 20.74 1.69 6.50
C ARG A 66 19.69 2.73 6.96
N LEU A 67 18.49 2.72 6.37
CA LEU A 67 17.45 3.67 6.76
C LEU A 67 16.99 3.46 8.21
N VAL A 68 16.89 2.20 8.66
CA VAL A 68 16.54 1.88 10.06
C VAL A 68 17.69 2.29 11.00
N GLU A 69 18.93 2.05 10.61
CA GLU A 69 20.12 2.47 11.37
C GLU A 69 20.22 3.99 11.50
N ASP A 70 20.09 4.73 10.38
CA ASP A 70 20.05 6.19 10.34
C ASP A 70 18.96 6.74 11.27
N PHE A 71 17.78 6.13 11.25
CA PHE A 71 16.69 6.51 12.14
C PHE A 71 17.04 6.29 13.61
N ARG A 72 17.58 5.15 13.99
CA ARG A 72 18.01 4.86 15.37
C ARG A 72 19.10 5.84 15.84
N GLY A 73 20.04 6.16 14.97
CA GLY A 73 21.09 7.14 15.23
C GLY A 73 20.60 8.59 15.26
N SER A 74 19.39 8.88 14.77
CA SER A 74 18.87 10.26 14.66
C SER A 74 18.51 10.91 16.00
N GLY A 75 18.27 10.13 17.05
CA GLY A 75 17.76 10.61 18.35
C GLY A 75 16.26 10.94 18.34
N ALA A 76 15.49 10.48 17.36
CA ALA A 76 14.04 10.54 17.40
C ALA A 76 13.48 9.53 18.42
N THR A 77 12.44 9.92 19.15
CA THR A 77 11.73 9.00 20.06
C THR A 77 10.87 8.06 19.25
N TYR A 78 11.07 6.74 19.37
CA TYR A 78 10.24 5.71 18.76
C TYR A 78 9.26 5.14 19.78
N VAL A 79 7.97 5.10 19.43
CA VAL A 79 6.92 4.48 20.23
C VAL A 79 6.30 3.34 19.43
N PRO A 80 6.77 2.10 19.60
CA PRO A 80 6.20 0.92 18.96
C PRO A 80 4.84 0.56 19.55
N ARG A 81 4.06 -0.26 18.83
CA ARG A 81 2.72 -0.74 19.22
C ARG A 81 1.75 0.39 19.55
N ALA A 82 2.00 1.57 18.97
CA ALA A 82 1.17 2.76 19.14
C ALA A 82 0.07 2.79 18.07
N VAL A 83 -1.16 2.53 18.47
CA VAL A 83 -2.35 2.61 17.59
C VAL A 83 -2.95 4.00 17.73
N VAL A 84 -2.82 4.82 16.69
CA VAL A 84 -3.44 6.16 16.64
C VAL A 84 -4.89 6.00 16.17
N TRP A 85 -5.83 6.47 16.99
CA TRP A 85 -7.26 6.33 16.72
C TRP A 85 -7.99 7.67 16.63
N GLY A 86 -7.36 8.78 16.95
CA GLY A 86 -7.97 10.11 16.86
C GLY A 86 -6.94 11.23 16.82
N MET A 87 -7.38 12.38 16.32
CA MET A 87 -6.64 13.62 16.33
C MET A 87 -7.63 14.78 16.45
N GLU A 88 -7.38 15.68 17.40
CA GLU A 88 -8.15 16.91 17.60
C GLU A 88 -7.18 18.09 17.52
N GLY A 89 -7.35 18.94 16.52
CA GLY A 89 -6.35 19.95 16.19
C GLY A 89 -5.01 19.29 15.87
N ARG A 90 -4.00 19.49 16.72
CA ARG A 90 -2.66 18.89 16.61
C ARG A 90 -2.32 18.00 17.82
N CYS A 91 -3.35 17.54 18.53
CA CYS A 91 -3.23 16.59 19.63
C CYS A 91 -3.69 15.21 19.15
N LEU A 92 -2.78 14.24 19.11
CA LEU A 92 -3.07 12.86 18.75
C LEU A 92 -3.50 12.09 19.99
N SER A 93 -4.52 11.25 19.81
CA SER A 93 -4.95 10.24 20.76
C SER A 93 -4.55 8.86 20.22
N PHE A 94 -3.83 8.11 21.02
CA PHE A 94 -3.33 6.78 20.66
C PHE A 94 -3.29 5.87 21.88
N SER A 95 -3.18 4.58 21.68
CA SER A 95 -2.97 3.61 22.74
C SER A 95 -1.69 2.81 22.48
N VAL A 96 -0.99 2.48 23.57
CA VAL A 96 0.13 1.53 23.59
C VAL A 96 -0.25 0.44 24.59
N ASP A 97 -0.27 -0.81 24.12
CA ASP A 97 -0.68 -1.97 24.93
C ASP A 97 -2.04 -1.72 25.64
N ASN A 98 -3.02 -1.17 24.91
CA ASN A 98 -4.35 -0.77 25.37
C ASN A 98 -4.40 0.39 26.38
N VAL A 99 -3.27 1.02 26.69
CA VAL A 99 -3.23 2.21 27.57
C VAL A 99 -3.37 3.47 26.73
N PRO A 100 -4.45 4.27 26.88
CA PRO A 100 -4.65 5.48 26.13
C PRO A 100 -3.63 6.57 26.52
N GLN A 101 -3.15 7.29 25.54
CA GLN A 101 -2.20 8.38 25.67
C GLN A 101 -2.57 9.54 24.74
N ARG A 102 -2.07 10.73 25.06
CA ARG A 102 -2.20 11.92 24.23
C ARG A 102 -0.83 12.56 24.00
N LEU A 103 -0.63 13.09 22.80
CA LEU A 103 0.60 13.77 22.41
C LEU A 103 0.28 14.94 21.49
N SER A 104 0.69 16.13 21.91
CA SER A 104 0.54 17.35 21.12
C SER A 104 1.81 17.66 20.34
N ALA A 105 1.66 18.20 19.12
CA ALA A 105 2.79 18.57 18.28
C ALA A 105 2.54 19.88 17.54
N ALA A 106 3.61 20.58 17.16
CA ALA A 106 3.50 21.75 16.29
C ALA A 106 3.17 21.36 14.83
N ASN A 107 3.67 20.21 14.38
CA ASN A 107 3.33 19.61 13.08
C ASN A 107 3.09 18.10 13.21
N VAL A 108 2.20 17.57 12.39
CA VAL A 108 1.89 16.13 12.29
C VAL A 108 2.19 15.64 10.87
N ILE A 109 3.01 14.60 10.75
CA ILE A 109 3.30 13.97 9.46
C ILE A 109 2.67 12.57 9.45
N LEU A 110 1.62 12.39 8.67
CA LEU A 110 1.01 11.10 8.45
C LEU A 110 1.79 10.35 7.38
N ALA A 111 2.29 9.16 7.70
CA ALA A 111 2.95 8.24 6.79
C ALA A 111 2.25 6.87 6.78
N PRO A 112 0.92 6.81 6.52
CA PRO A 112 0.11 5.60 6.68
C PRO A 112 0.42 4.54 5.63
N GLY A 113 1.16 4.89 4.58
CA GLY A 113 1.48 4.03 3.45
C GLY A 113 0.31 3.74 2.53
N GLY A 114 0.46 2.70 1.72
CA GLY A 114 -0.60 2.16 0.88
C GLY A 114 -1.25 0.93 1.50
N MET A 115 -2.38 0.53 0.91
CA MET A 115 -3.07 -0.72 1.22
C MET A 115 -3.44 -1.42 -0.08
N GLU A 116 -3.62 -2.73 -0.04
CA GLU A 116 -4.21 -3.43 -1.17
C GLU A 116 -5.62 -2.91 -1.42
N ARG A 117 -5.96 -2.76 -2.69
CA ARG A 117 -7.31 -2.37 -3.09
C ARG A 117 -8.31 -3.45 -2.65
N PRO A 118 -9.28 -3.14 -1.79
CA PRO A 118 -10.35 -4.08 -1.48
C PRO A 118 -11.24 -4.24 -2.71
N VAL A 119 -11.36 -5.47 -3.19
CA VAL A 119 -12.22 -5.83 -4.32
C VAL A 119 -13.03 -7.05 -3.89
N PRO A 120 -14.27 -6.87 -3.43
CA PRO A 120 -15.17 -7.98 -3.18
C PRO A 120 -15.51 -8.69 -4.49
N PHE A 121 -15.66 -10.01 -4.43
CA PHE A 121 -16.08 -10.86 -5.54
C PHE A 121 -16.79 -12.11 -4.97
N PRO A 122 -17.60 -12.85 -5.75
CA PRO A 122 -18.28 -14.01 -5.23
C PRO A 122 -17.35 -15.02 -4.56
N GLY A 123 -17.63 -15.36 -3.29
CA GLY A 123 -16.84 -16.31 -2.50
C GLY A 123 -15.56 -15.75 -1.86
N TRP A 124 -15.27 -14.43 -1.95
CA TRP A 124 -14.05 -13.84 -1.38
C TRP A 124 -13.90 -14.00 0.14
N THR A 125 -14.97 -14.38 0.82
CA THR A 125 -14.97 -14.60 2.27
C THR A 125 -14.60 -16.04 2.69
N LEU A 126 -14.47 -16.96 1.73
CA LEU A 126 -14.09 -18.34 2.00
C LEU A 126 -12.67 -18.43 2.60
N PRO A 127 -12.46 -19.27 3.63
CA PRO A 127 -11.13 -19.67 4.06
C PRO A 127 -10.30 -20.16 2.86
N GLY A 128 -9.04 -19.73 2.76
CA GLY A 128 -8.18 -19.97 1.60
C GLY A 128 -8.13 -18.78 0.61
N VAL A 129 -9.05 -17.82 0.72
CA VAL A 129 -9.00 -16.58 -0.08
C VAL A 129 -8.35 -15.46 0.73
N MET A 130 -7.31 -14.83 0.19
CA MET A 130 -6.62 -13.71 0.84
C MET A 130 -6.02 -12.71 -0.15
N GLY A 131 -5.63 -11.54 0.32
CA GLY A 131 -4.87 -10.57 -0.45
C GLY A 131 -3.41 -11.01 -0.64
N ALA A 132 -2.81 -10.64 -1.76
CA ALA A 132 -1.41 -10.96 -2.05
C ALA A 132 -0.43 -10.35 -1.04
N GLY A 133 -0.70 -9.13 -0.55
CA GLY A 133 0.11 -8.51 0.49
C GLY A 133 0.04 -9.24 1.83
N GLY A 134 -1.13 -9.78 2.18
CA GLY A 134 -1.28 -10.62 3.36
C GLY A 134 -0.45 -11.90 3.26
N ALA A 135 -0.46 -12.54 2.09
CA ALA A 135 0.36 -13.71 1.79
C ALA A 135 1.87 -13.41 1.88
N ASP A 136 2.33 -12.29 1.31
CA ASP A 136 3.74 -11.88 1.37
C ASP A 136 4.20 -11.62 2.82
N ILE A 137 3.36 -10.98 3.63
CA ILE A 137 3.64 -10.74 5.04
C ILE A 137 3.73 -12.08 5.80
N LEU A 138 2.82 -13.01 5.54
CA LEU A 138 2.82 -14.33 6.17
C LEU A 138 4.12 -15.08 5.88
N LEU A 139 4.55 -15.12 4.61
CA LEU A 139 5.80 -15.75 4.19
C LEU A 139 7.03 -15.10 4.86
N ARG A 140 7.11 -13.77 4.89
CA ARG A 140 8.20 -13.03 5.54
C ARG A 140 8.24 -13.21 7.06
N SER A 141 7.12 -13.62 7.65
CA SER A 141 7.02 -13.92 9.08
C SER A 141 7.21 -15.41 9.41
N GLY A 142 7.59 -16.23 8.43
CA GLY A 142 7.83 -17.67 8.60
C GLY A 142 6.57 -18.53 8.61
N GLY A 143 5.43 -17.94 8.24
CA GLY A 143 4.20 -18.71 8.08
C GLY A 143 4.12 -19.44 6.76
N SER A 144 3.19 -20.40 6.67
CA SER A 144 2.87 -21.15 5.45
C SER A 144 1.48 -20.77 4.95
N LEU A 145 1.31 -20.75 3.63
CA LEU A 145 0.00 -20.52 3.00
C LEU A 145 -0.91 -21.74 3.08
N THR A 146 -0.32 -22.93 3.10
CA THR A 146 -1.00 -24.22 3.14
C THR A 146 -0.23 -25.18 4.04
N ALA A 147 -0.92 -26.16 4.60
CA ALA A 147 -0.28 -27.25 5.31
C ALA A 147 0.44 -28.21 4.32
N ASP A 148 -0.13 -28.38 3.13
CA ASP A 148 0.42 -29.17 2.04
C ASP A 148 1.12 -28.25 1.01
N LYS A 149 2.42 -28.46 0.78
CA LYS A 149 3.21 -27.66 -0.19
C LYS A 149 2.77 -27.88 -1.63
N ASP A 150 2.18 -29.02 -1.95
CA ASP A 150 1.69 -29.36 -3.29
C ASP A 150 0.27 -28.83 -3.54
N ALA A 151 -0.39 -28.29 -2.52
CA ALA A 151 -1.71 -27.71 -2.66
C ALA A 151 -1.70 -26.55 -3.69
N PRO A 152 -2.64 -26.56 -4.65
CA PRO A 152 -2.63 -25.60 -5.74
C PRO A 152 -2.94 -24.19 -5.26
N VAL A 153 -2.02 -23.26 -5.53
CA VAL A 153 -2.19 -21.82 -5.29
C VAL A 153 -2.54 -21.13 -6.61
N VAL A 154 -3.63 -20.39 -6.64
CA VAL A 154 -4.04 -19.56 -7.79
C VAL A 154 -3.77 -18.09 -7.47
N LEU A 155 -3.08 -17.40 -8.38
CA LEU A 155 -2.93 -15.95 -8.34
C LEU A 155 -4.00 -15.32 -9.22
N ALA A 156 -4.64 -14.24 -8.75
CA ALA A 156 -5.63 -13.54 -9.54
C ALA A 156 -5.51 -12.02 -9.40
N GLY A 157 -5.40 -11.34 -10.52
CA GLY A 157 -5.32 -9.88 -10.51
C GLY A 157 -4.23 -9.31 -11.40
N ASN A 158 -3.95 -8.02 -11.15
CA ASN A 158 -2.98 -7.23 -11.90
C ASN A 158 -2.20 -6.31 -10.94
N GLY A 159 -0.88 -6.36 -11.02
CA GLY A 159 -0.03 -5.47 -10.20
C GLY A 159 1.39 -5.98 -10.00
N PRO A 160 2.34 -5.08 -9.72
CA PRO A 160 3.74 -5.44 -9.52
C PRO A 160 3.97 -6.28 -8.24
N LEU A 161 3.12 -6.13 -7.22
CA LEU A 161 3.20 -6.93 -6.00
C LEU A 161 2.89 -8.40 -6.29
N LEU A 162 1.93 -8.68 -7.18
CA LEU A 162 1.60 -10.06 -7.55
C LEU A 162 2.76 -10.74 -8.28
N LEU A 163 3.48 -9.97 -9.11
CA LEU A 163 4.70 -10.45 -9.78
C LEU A 163 5.83 -10.75 -8.77
N LEU A 164 6.00 -9.89 -7.77
CA LEU A 164 6.96 -10.09 -6.67
C LEU A 164 6.60 -11.36 -5.87
N LEU A 165 5.35 -11.46 -5.45
CA LEU A 165 4.86 -12.59 -4.67
C LEU A 165 5.00 -13.92 -5.43
N ALA A 166 4.70 -13.94 -6.73
CA ALA A 166 4.92 -15.13 -7.55
C ALA A 166 6.39 -15.59 -7.49
N GLY A 167 7.33 -14.65 -7.51
CA GLY A 167 8.75 -14.95 -7.31
C GLY A 167 9.04 -15.57 -5.93
N HIS A 168 8.50 -14.99 -4.86
CA HIS A 168 8.69 -15.50 -3.49
C HIS A 168 8.06 -16.89 -3.31
N LEU A 169 6.90 -17.15 -3.90
CA LEU A 169 6.24 -18.46 -3.87
C LEU A 169 7.10 -19.53 -4.58
N LEU A 170 7.63 -19.20 -5.77
CA LEU A 170 8.53 -20.09 -6.50
C LEU A 170 9.81 -20.40 -5.71
N ASP A 171 10.35 -19.39 -4.97
CA ASP A 171 11.52 -19.59 -4.11
C ASP A 171 11.22 -20.48 -2.90
N ALA A 172 10.00 -20.35 -2.37
CA ALA A 172 9.52 -21.20 -1.29
C ALA A 172 9.10 -22.61 -1.75
N GLY A 173 9.22 -22.92 -3.06
CA GLY A 173 8.82 -24.21 -3.63
C GLY A 173 7.31 -24.42 -3.67
N VAL A 174 6.51 -23.35 -3.60
CA VAL A 174 5.04 -23.44 -3.64
C VAL A 174 4.57 -23.62 -5.08
N ARG A 175 3.67 -24.58 -5.29
CA ARG A 175 3.05 -24.85 -6.61
C ARG A 175 2.04 -23.78 -6.98
N ILE A 176 2.37 -22.94 -7.97
CA ILE A 176 1.44 -21.98 -8.56
C ILE A 176 0.68 -22.69 -9.72
N ALA A 177 -0.61 -22.96 -9.49
CA ALA A 177 -1.44 -23.67 -10.48
C ALA A 177 -1.75 -22.79 -11.71
N ALA A 178 -2.01 -21.49 -11.49
CA ALA A 178 -2.22 -20.51 -12.55
C ALA A 178 -2.11 -19.08 -12.02
N TRP A 179 -1.84 -18.13 -12.94
CA TRP A 179 -2.04 -16.71 -12.74
C TRP A 179 -3.16 -16.20 -13.65
N LEU A 180 -4.29 -15.84 -13.08
CA LEU A 180 -5.43 -15.22 -13.74
C LEU A 180 -5.18 -13.71 -13.85
N ASP A 181 -4.59 -13.27 -14.96
CA ASP A 181 -4.24 -11.87 -15.21
C ASP A 181 -5.49 -11.08 -15.66
N THR A 182 -5.92 -10.14 -14.83
CA THR A 182 -7.10 -9.29 -15.04
C THR A 182 -6.81 -8.03 -15.85
N GLY A 183 -5.54 -7.74 -16.17
CA GLY A 183 -5.15 -6.57 -16.95
C GLY A 183 -5.75 -6.53 -18.34
N SER A 184 -6.29 -5.38 -18.76
CA SER A 184 -6.91 -5.23 -20.09
C SER A 184 -5.88 -4.88 -21.17
N LEU A 185 -6.16 -5.28 -22.41
CA LEU A 185 -5.31 -4.97 -23.56
C LEU A 185 -5.27 -3.45 -23.82
N SER A 186 -6.40 -2.76 -23.67
CA SER A 186 -6.49 -1.30 -23.87
C SER A 186 -5.58 -0.54 -22.92
N GLN A 187 -5.50 -0.95 -21.66
CA GLN A 187 -4.59 -0.34 -20.66
C GLN A 187 -3.12 -0.57 -21.02
N ARG A 188 -2.78 -1.74 -21.53
CA ARG A 188 -1.41 -2.06 -21.98
C ARG A 188 -1.01 -1.24 -23.20
N LEU A 189 -1.92 -1.01 -24.14
CA LEU A 189 -1.68 -0.14 -25.30
C LEU A 189 -1.49 1.32 -24.88
N LEU A 190 -2.33 1.84 -23.97
CA LEU A 190 -2.19 3.19 -23.43
C LEU A 190 -0.87 3.39 -22.68
N SER A 191 -0.34 2.36 -22.04
CA SER A 191 0.95 2.43 -21.37
C SER A 191 2.14 2.60 -22.32
N GLY A 192 1.99 2.19 -23.58
CA GLY A 192 3.05 2.28 -24.59
C GLY A 192 3.57 3.70 -24.78
N ALA A 193 2.70 4.71 -24.76
CA ALA A 193 3.08 6.11 -24.87
C ALA A 193 3.96 6.63 -23.70
N ALA A 194 3.78 6.05 -22.51
CA ALA A 194 4.56 6.42 -21.33
C ALA A 194 5.83 5.55 -21.12
N MET A 195 5.99 4.48 -21.91
CA MET A 195 7.13 3.55 -21.82
C MET A 195 8.50 4.20 -22.02
N PRO A 196 8.73 5.15 -22.96
CA PRO A 196 10.05 5.75 -23.11
C PRO A 196 10.58 6.42 -21.85
N ALA A 197 9.71 7.00 -21.03
CA ALA A 197 10.11 7.60 -19.74
C ALA A 197 10.62 6.57 -18.73
N ALA A 198 10.23 5.29 -18.86
CA ALA A 198 10.71 4.22 -17.99
C ALA A 198 12.23 3.99 -18.12
N LEU A 199 12.84 4.38 -19.24
CA LEU A 199 14.29 4.33 -19.46
C LEU A 199 15.06 5.28 -18.54
N LEU A 200 14.40 6.21 -17.86
CA LEU A 200 15.02 7.08 -16.84
C LEU A 200 15.34 6.34 -15.53
N ASP A 201 14.77 5.12 -15.31
CA ASP A 201 15.08 4.26 -14.16
C ASP A 201 15.41 2.82 -14.64
N PRO A 202 16.56 2.61 -15.34
CA PRO A 202 16.94 1.31 -15.88
C PRO A 202 17.03 0.19 -14.82
N PRO A 203 17.51 0.46 -13.57
CA PRO A 203 17.53 -0.56 -12.53
C PRO A 203 16.13 -1.09 -12.18
N TYR A 204 15.14 -0.21 -12.16
CA TYR A 204 13.75 -0.60 -11.88
C TYR A 204 13.14 -1.44 -13.01
N LEU A 205 13.37 -1.04 -14.27
CA LEU A 205 12.97 -1.84 -15.43
C LEU A 205 13.63 -3.21 -15.42
N GLY A 206 14.93 -3.26 -15.17
CA GLY A 206 15.69 -4.51 -15.07
C GLY A 206 15.15 -5.42 -13.96
N LYS A 207 14.73 -4.85 -12.82
CA LYS A 207 14.08 -5.60 -11.75
C LYS A 207 12.76 -6.21 -12.24
N GLY A 208 11.89 -5.41 -12.84
CA GLY A 208 10.60 -5.89 -13.38
C GLY A 208 10.78 -7.00 -14.42
N LEU A 209 11.76 -6.85 -15.33
CA LEU A 209 12.07 -7.86 -16.35
C LEU A 209 12.58 -9.17 -15.72
N ARG A 210 13.51 -9.10 -14.75
CA ARG A 210 13.99 -10.29 -14.02
C ARG A 210 12.86 -11.03 -13.32
N MET A 211 11.95 -10.31 -12.67
CA MET A 211 10.77 -10.91 -12.02
C MET A 211 9.85 -11.60 -13.03
N ALA A 212 9.57 -10.96 -14.16
CA ALA A 212 8.75 -11.54 -15.23
C ALA A 212 9.40 -12.79 -15.83
N LEU A 213 10.70 -12.75 -16.12
CA LEU A 213 11.47 -13.90 -16.62
C LEU A 213 11.50 -15.05 -15.61
N ARG A 214 11.51 -14.75 -14.31
CA ARG A 214 11.47 -15.77 -13.26
C ARG A 214 10.12 -16.51 -13.26
N VAL A 215 9.01 -15.79 -13.35
CA VAL A 215 7.66 -16.39 -13.45
C VAL A 215 7.54 -17.25 -14.71
N LEU A 216 8.04 -16.76 -15.84
CA LEU A 216 8.07 -17.53 -17.10
C LEU A 216 8.90 -18.80 -16.99
N ARG A 217 10.11 -18.73 -16.41
CA ARG A 217 10.99 -19.88 -16.20
C ARG A 217 10.43 -20.87 -15.19
N GLY A 218 9.65 -20.38 -14.22
CA GLY A 218 8.94 -21.21 -13.24
C GLY A 218 7.76 -21.98 -13.84
N GLY A 219 7.48 -21.83 -15.14
CA GLY A 219 6.42 -22.57 -15.82
C GLY A 219 5.00 -22.20 -15.38
N VAL A 220 4.82 -21.03 -14.72
CA VAL A 220 3.50 -20.60 -14.24
C VAL A 220 2.57 -20.31 -15.41
N PRO A 221 1.42 -21.03 -15.55
CA PRO A 221 0.45 -20.74 -16.58
C PRO A 221 -0.19 -19.36 -16.36
N VAL A 222 0.01 -18.42 -17.28
CA VAL A 222 -0.61 -17.08 -17.23
C VAL A 222 -1.81 -17.02 -18.16
N ILE A 223 -3.00 -16.90 -17.57
CA ILE A 223 -4.27 -16.79 -18.27
C ILE A 223 -4.63 -15.31 -18.36
N ARG A 224 -4.42 -14.72 -19.53
CA ARG A 224 -4.61 -13.30 -19.76
C ARG A 224 -6.08 -12.94 -19.94
N ASN A 225 -6.44 -11.73 -19.52
CA ASN A 225 -7.78 -11.17 -19.66
C ASN A 225 -8.84 -12.03 -18.94
N ALA A 226 -8.48 -12.60 -17.77
CA ALA A 226 -9.40 -13.35 -16.92
C ALA A 226 -10.45 -12.39 -16.33
N ARG A 227 -11.71 -12.84 -16.33
CA ARG A 227 -12.90 -12.09 -15.87
C ARG A 227 -13.77 -12.99 -15.00
N ASP A 228 -14.76 -12.39 -14.34
CA ASP A 228 -15.82 -13.09 -13.60
C ASP A 228 -15.27 -14.13 -12.63
N ILE A 229 -14.20 -13.73 -11.92
CA ILE A 229 -13.50 -14.60 -10.96
C ILE A 229 -14.42 -14.87 -9.77
N ARG A 230 -14.61 -16.15 -9.44
CA ARG A 230 -15.41 -16.62 -8.31
C ARG A 230 -14.60 -17.65 -7.52
N ALA A 231 -14.65 -17.57 -6.20
CA ALA A 231 -14.14 -18.61 -5.33
C ALA A 231 -15.31 -19.57 -4.99
N LEU A 232 -15.07 -20.87 -5.15
CA LEU A 232 -16.08 -21.91 -4.97
C LEU A 232 -15.61 -22.91 -3.91
N GLY A 233 -16.53 -23.34 -3.04
CA GLY A 233 -16.32 -24.31 -1.98
C GLY A 233 -17.43 -24.22 -0.94
N ALA A 234 -17.54 -25.19 -0.08
CA ALA A 234 -18.51 -25.21 1.02
C ALA A 234 -17.93 -24.49 2.25
N ASP A 235 -17.00 -25.12 2.96
CA ASP A 235 -16.38 -24.58 4.18
C ASP A 235 -15.06 -23.85 3.93
N SER A 236 -14.43 -24.12 2.80
CA SER A 236 -13.17 -23.53 2.36
C SER A 236 -13.09 -23.49 0.85
N LEU A 237 -12.08 -22.81 0.32
CA LEU A 237 -11.82 -22.78 -1.12
C LEU A 237 -11.49 -24.18 -1.66
N GLU A 238 -12.19 -24.62 -2.70
CA GLU A 238 -11.96 -25.87 -3.42
C GLU A 238 -11.56 -25.62 -4.87
N LYS A 239 -12.18 -24.60 -5.48
CA LYS A 239 -11.98 -24.24 -6.89
C LYS A 239 -12.09 -22.74 -7.10
N VAL A 240 -11.48 -22.27 -8.18
CA VAL A 240 -11.67 -20.93 -8.73
C VAL A 240 -12.31 -21.05 -10.11
N SER A 241 -13.47 -20.41 -10.29
CA SER A 241 -14.12 -20.23 -11.59
C SER A 241 -13.71 -18.88 -12.19
N TYR A 242 -13.52 -18.84 -13.50
CA TYR A 242 -13.17 -17.61 -14.23
C TYR A 242 -13.61 -17.71 -15.69
N ALA A 243 -13.87 -16.58 -16.33
CA ALA A 243 -14.13 -16.48 -17.76
C ALA A 243 -12.85 -16.05 -18.50
N ALA A 244 -12.52 -16.74 -19.57
CA ALA A 244 -11.44 -16.38 -20.49
C ALA A 244 -11.77 -16.82 -21.91
N LYS A 245 -11.48 -15.97 -22.92
CA LYS A 245 -11.75 -16.26 -24.34
C LYS A 245 -13.20 -16.63 -24.64
N GLY A 246 -14.16 -16.11 -23.89
CA GLY A 246 -15.60 -16.38 -24.05
C GLY A 246 -16.10 -17.65 -23.38
N GLU A 247 -15.25 -18.40 -22.68
CA GLU A 247 -15.62 -19.63 -21.98
C GLU A 247 -15.44 -19.46 -20.46
N THR A 248 -16.34 -20.04 -19.68
CA THR A 248 -16.16 -20.21 -18.23
C THR A 248 -15.38 -21.50 -17.97
N ARG A 249 -14.36 -21.41 -17.12
CA ARG A 249 -13.49 -22.53 -16.75
C ARG A 249 -13.32 -22.59 -15.24
N GLU A 250 -12.96 -23.74 -14.74
CA GLU A 250 -12.66 -23.96 -13.31
C GLU A 250 -11.24 -24.52 -13.15
N LEU A 251 -10.60 -24.16 -12.04
CA LEU A 251 -9.30 -24.68 -11.61
C LEU A 251 -9.41 -25.12 -10.15
N PRO A 252 -8.91 -26.30 -9.76
CA PRO A 252 -8.72 -26.64 -8.36
C PRO A 252 -7.82 -25.63 -7.67
N ALA A 253 -8.18 -25.20 -6.48
CA ALA A 253 -7.40 -24.24 -5.70
C ALA A 253 -7.62 -24.45 -4.22
N ALA A 254 -6.54 -24.57 -3.44
CA ALA A 254 -6.58 -24.52 -1.99
C ALA A 254 -6.39 -23.09 -1.47
N VAL A 255 -5.67 -22.25 -2.24
CA VAL A 255 -5.46 -20.84 -1.94
C VAL A 255 -5.68 -20.00 -3.18
N LEU A 256 -6.41 -18.89 -3.02
CA LEU A 256 -6.58 -17.83 -4.00
C LEU A 256 -5.98 -16.53 -3.48
N LEU A 257 -4.94 -16.03 -4.13
CA LEU A 257 -4.29 -14.77 -3.80
C LEU A 257 -4.75 -13.68 -4.76
N ARG A 258 -5.62 -12.78 -4.27
CA ARG A 258 -6.21 -11.71 -5.04
C ARG A 258 -5.43 -10.42 -4.89
N HIS A 259 -5.20 -9.69 -6.02
CA HIS A 259 -4.53 -8.39 -6.03
C HIS A 259 -4.97 -7.52 -7.21
N GLU A 260 -5.47 -6.32 -6.92
CA GLU A 260 -5.88 -5.35 -7.95
C GLU A 260 -5.20 -3.98 -7.73
N GLY A 261 -3.94 -4.04 -7.32
CA GLY A 261 -3.13 -2.85 -7.09
C GLY A 261 -3.13 -2.34 -5.65
N ILE A 262 -2.24 -1.40 -5.41
CA ILE A 262 -2.09 -0.68 -4.13
C ILE A 262 -2.72 0.70 -4.27
N ILE A 263 -3.44 1.14 -3.25
CA ILE A 263 -4.04 2.46 -3.15
C ILE A 263 -3.56 3.18 -1.88
N PRO A 264 -3.60 4.53 -1.83
CA PRO A 264 -3.27 5.27 -0.62
C PRO A 264 -4.23 4.94 0.54
N ARG A 265 -3.71 4.86 1.76
CA ARG A 265 -4.54 4.84 2.98
C ARG A 265 -5.02 6.25 3.29
N VAL A 266 -6.25 6.57 2.93
CA VAL A 266 -6.83 7.91 3.09
C VAL A 266 -7.75 8.07 4.28
N GLN A 267 -8.03 7.00 5.02
CA GLN A 267 -9.07 6.96 6.06
C GLN A 267 -8.85 8.03 7.13
N ILE A 268 -7.62 8.16 7.65
CA ILE A 268 -7.32 9.18 8.65
C ILE A 268 -7.42 10.60 8.08
N CYS A 269 -6.99 10.82 6.82
CA CYS A 269 -7.11 12.12 6.15
C CYS A 269 -8.58 12.50 5.96
N ASN A 270 -9.41 11.55 5.55
CA ASN A 270 -10.84 11.73 5.38
C ASN A 270 -11.53 12.03 6.72
N ALA A 271 -11.20 11.27 7.77
CA ALA A 271 -11.76 11.49 9.11
C ALA A 271 -11.40 12.87 9.69
N LEU A 272 -10.24 13.41 9.33
CA LEU A 272 -9.79 14.74 9.73
C LEU A 272 -10.34 15.87 8.85
N GLY A 273 -11.05 15.57 7.77
CA GLY A 273 -11.58 16.55 6.82
C GLY A 273 -10.51 17.15 5.89
N ALA A 274 -9.37 16.49 5.70
CA ALA A 274 -8.40 16.91 4.70
C ALA A 274 -8.95 16.68 3.29
N ARG A 275 -8.68 17.62 2.37
CA ARG A 275 -9.18 17.54 1.00
C ARG A 275 -8.60 16.32 0.29
N LEU A 276 -9.49 15.52 -0.32
CA LEU A 276 -9.16 14.36 -1.14
C LEU A 276 -9.48 14.63 -2.60
N LEU A 277 -8.68 14.03 -3.50
CA LEU A 277 -8.87 14.04 -4.94
C LEU A 277 -9.10 12.62 -5.45
N TRP A 278 -9.88 12.50 -6.54
CA TRP A 278 -10.16 11.21 -7.18
C TRP A 278 -9.28 10.97 -8.41
N ASP A 279 -8.50 9.91 -8.40
CA ASP A 279 -7.79 9.45 -9.59
C ASP A 279 -8.69 8.56 -10.46
N ARG A 280 -9.06 9.08 -11.64
CA ARG A 280 -9.94 8.37 -12.59
C ARG A 280 -9.28 7.14 -13.21
N VAL A 281 -7.95 7.12 -13.34
CA VAL A 281 -7.21 5.98 -13.93
C VAL A 281 -7.04 4.88 -12.90
N GLN A 282 -6.52 5.25 -11.71
CA GLN A 282 -6.32 4.32 -10.61
C GLN A 282 -7.59 4.06 -9.79
N ARG A 283 -8.70 4.79 -10.06
CA ARG A 283 -9.98 4.63 -9.35
C ARG A 283 -9.80 4.54 -7.84
N CYS A 284 -9.13 5.53 -7.29
CA CYS A 284 -8.92 5.64 -5.84
C CYS A 284 -8.84 7.10 -5.42
N TRP A 285 -9.13 7.31 -4.14
CA TRP A 285 -8.93 8.61 -3.49
C TRP A 285 -7.47 8.76 -3.07
N TYR A 286 -6.97 9.99 -3.08
CA TYR A 286 -5.68 10.37 -2.53
C TYR A 286 -5.73 11.78 -1.94
N PRO A 287 -4.92 12.11 -0.91
CA PRO A 287 -4.92 13.43 -0.30
C PRO A 287 -4.38 14.48 -1.28
N ASP A 288 -5.03 15.65 -1.31
CA ASP A 288 -4.51 16.82 -2.00
C ASP A 288 -3.36 17.41 -1.19
N VAL A 289 -2.14 17.23 -1.67
CA VAL A 289 -0.93 17.68 -1.01
C VAL A 289 -0.02 18.47 -1.96
N ASP A 290 0.69 19.44 -1.42
CA ASP A 290 1.69 20.17 -2.18
C ASP A 290 2.98 19.34 -2.41
N ALA A 291 3.99 19.97 -3.00
CA ALA A 291 5.27 19.33 -3.32
C ALA A 291 6.05 18.84 -2.08
N ASN A 292 5.74 19.35 -0.90
CA ASN A 292 6.35 18.99 0.38
C ASN A 292 5.48 18.06 1.23
N GLY A 293 4.29 17.70 0.74
CA GLY A 293 3.35 16.82 1.44
C GLY A 293 2.36 17.55 2.35
N ARG A 294 2.27 18.90 2.31
CA ARG A 294 1.29 19.66 3.10
C ARG A 294 -0.11 19.44 2.56
N THR A 295 -1.05 19.19 3.47
CA THR A 295 -2.48 19.05 3.16
C THR A 295 -3.20 20.40 3.16
N SER A 296 -4.53 20.37 2.96
CA SER A 296 -5.40 21.53 3.15
C SER A 296 -5.54 22.00 4.61
N LEU A 297 -5.10 21.18 5.58
CA LEU A 297 -5.13 21.48 7.00
C LEU A 297 -3.78 22.00 7.49
N ASP A 298 -3.81 23.08 8.29
CA ASP A 298 -2.57 23.67 8.79
C ASP A 298 -1.83 22.75 9.77
N GLY A 299 -0.50 22.62 9.57
CA GLY A 299 0.36 21.76 10.38
C GLY A 299 0.22 20.26 10.10
N LEU A 300 -0.63 19.84 9.13
CA LEU A 300 -0.80 18.46 8.74
C LEU A 300 -0.15 18.15 7.40
N TYR A 301 0.67 17.10 7.38
CA TYR A 301 1.36 16.57 6.21
C TYR A 301 0.95 15.13 5.94
N VAL A 302 1.02 14.72 4.69
CA VAL A 302 0.95 13.30 4.30
C VAL A 302 2.17 12.97 3.43
N ALA A 303 2.90 11.94 3.83
CA ALA A 303 4.11 11.51 3.14
C ALA A 303 4.04 10.06 2.65
N GLY A 304 4.89 9.73 1.69
CA GLY A 304 5.00 8.39 1.13
C GLY A 304 3.84 7.98 0.24
N ASP A 305 3.55 6.68 0.21
CA ASP A 305 2.47 6.11 -0.60
C ASP A 305 1.07 6.46 -0.06
N GLY A 306 0.97 6.92 1.19
CA GLY A 306 -0.26 7.52 1.72
C GLY A 306 -0.67 8.82 1.03
N ALA A 307 0.29 9.58 0.47
CA ALA A 307 -0.01 10.74 -0.35
C ALA A 307 -0.35 10.37 -1.81
N TYR A 308 0.36 9.42 -2.38
CA TYR A 308 0.11 8.78 -3.69
C TYR A 308 1.16 7.69 -3.92
N VAL A 309 0.74 6.54 -4.47
CA VAL A 309 1.60 5.36 -4.62
C VAL A 309 2.66 5.56 -5.72
N HIS A 310 3.95 5.59 -5.30
CA HIS A 310 5.11 5.67 -6.19
C HIS A 310 6.22 4.68 -5.80
N GLY A 311 6.00 3.89 -4.72
CA GLY A 311 6.94 2.89 -4.22
C GLY A 311 7.96 3.44 -3.21
N GLY A 312 8.76 2.55 -2.64
CA GLY A 312 9.58 2.81 -1.45
C GLY A 312 10.60 3.93 -1.59
N ASP A 313 11.33 4.01 -2.70
CA ASP A 313 12.32 5.07 -2.93
C ASP A 313 11.67 6.46 -2.97
N ALA A 314 10.54 6.57 -3.69
CA ALA A 314 9.79 7.81 -3.75
C ALA A 314 9.17 8.16 -2.39
N SER A 315 8.72 7.15 -1.63
CA SER A 315 8.17 7.33 -0.28
C SER A 315 9.21 7.91 0.67
N ARG A 316 10.45 7.40 0.64
CA ARG A 316 11.56 7.94 1.42
C ARG A 316 11.84 9.41 1.08
N LEU A 317 11.88 9.77 -0.20
CA LEU A 317 12.11 11.15 -0.65
C LEU A 317 10.97 12.08 -0.23
N LYS A 318 9.72 11.65 -0.32
CA LYS A 318 8.57 12.43 0.15
C LYS A 318 8.62 12.66 1.66
N GLY A 319 8.99 11.64 2.45
CA GLY A 319 9.19 11.76 3.89
C GLY A 319 10.27 12.80 4.22
N TRP A 320 11.43 12.72 3.55
CA TRP A 320 12.51 13.69 3.70
C TRP A 320 12.03 15.12 3.44
N LEU A 321 11.30 15.35 2.34
CA LEU A 321 10.77 16.67 1.98
C LEU A 321 9.80 17.20 3.04
N ALA A 322 8.93 16.36 3.61
CA ALA A 322 8.00 16.74 4.65
C ALA A 322 8.72 17.13 5.95
N GLY A 323 9.75 16.37 6.37
CA GLY A 323 10.55 16.69 7.55
C GLY A 323 11.32 17.98 7.40
N ILE A 324 11.93 18.25 6.25
CA ILE A 324 12.63 19.53 5.97
C ILE A 324 11.65 20.72 5.96
N ASP A 325 10.45 20.55 5.36
CA ASP A 325 9.47 21.64 5.32
C ASP A 325 8.87 21.92 6.71
N ALA A 326 8.68 20.91 7.55
CA ALA A 326 8.26 21.07 8.93
C ALA A 326 9.25 21.95 9.72
N ALA A 327 10.56 21.70 9.57
CA ALA A 327 11.61 22.51 10.19
C ALA A 327 11.63 23.95 9.69
N ARG A 328 11.43 24.16 8.37
CA ARG A 328 11.30 25.48 7.78
C ARG A 328 10.09 26.26 8.35
N ARG A 329 8.94 25.59 8.47
CA ARG A 329 7.72 26.23 8.99
C ARG A 329 7.82 26.61 10.45
N LEU A 330 8.57 25.87 11.25
CA LEU A 330 8.85 26.18 12.63
C LEU A 330 9.96 27.25 12.81
N GLY A 331 10.50 27.75 11.68
CA GLY A 331 11.52 28.80 11.72
C GLY A 331 12.91 28.32 12.17
N VAL A 332 13.12 27.01 12.31
CA VAL A 332 14.39 26.43 12.77
C VAL A 332 15.47 26.51 11.67
N ILE A 333 15.07 26.41 10.41
CA ILE A 333 15.93 26.61 9.26
C ILE A 333 15.33 27.66 8.31
N SER A 334 16.20 28.43 7.64
CA SER A 334 15.77 29.43 6.68
C SER A 334 15.17 28.79 5.41
N PRO A 335 14.34 29.54 4.64
CA PRO A 335 13.84 29.05 3.34
C PRO A 335 14.96 28.67 2.35
N ALA A 336 16.07 29.39 2.35
CA ALA A 336 17.24 29.10 1.52
C ALA A 336 17.91 27.78 1.91
N GLU A 337 18.07 27.53 3.20
CA GLU A 337 18.60 26.29 3.76
C GLU A 337 17.68 25.10 3.41
N ALA A 338 16.37 25.23 3.65
CA ALA A 338 15.38 24.22 3.29
C ALA A 338 15.44 23.91 1.79
N GLY A 339 15.56 24.94 0.94
CA GLY A 339 15.73 24.79 -0.51
C GLY A 339 16.94 23.93 -0.86
N ARG A 340 18.10 24.21 -0.27
CA ARG A 340 19.35 23.45 -0.50
C ARG A 340 19.19 21.98 -0.07
N ARG A 341 18.68 21.72 1.14
CA ARG A 341 18.48 20.36 1.68
C ARG A 341 17.45 19.55 0.90
N ALA A 342 16.43 20.20 0.32
CA ALA A 342 15.37 19.57 -0.46
C ALA A 342 15.74 19.33 -1.93
N ALA A 343 16.70 20.06 -2.50
CA ALA A 343 16.97 20.09 -3.94
C ALA A 343 17.26 18.69 -4.54
N GLY A 344 18.15 17.93 -3.88
CA GLY A 344 18.51 16.58 -4.34
C GLY A 344 17.30 15.62 -4.31
N ALA A 345 16.50 15.69 -3.24
CA ALA A 345 15.31 14.86 -3.10
C ALA A 345 14.24 15.20 -4.14
N ARG A 346 14.01 16.50 -4.41
CA ARG A 346 13.05 16.95 -5.44
C ARG A 346 13.45 16.48 -6.83
N ARG A 347 14.73 16.64 -7.20
CA ARG A 347 15.25 16.18 -8.50
C ARG A 347 15.08 14.68 -8.68
N LYS A 348 15.49 13.88 -7.70
CA LYS A 348 15.34 12.41 -7.74
C LYS A 348 13.86 11.99 -7.79
N LEU A 349 13.00 12.65 -7.02
CA LEU A 349 11.57 12.35 -7.01
C LEU A 349 10.91 12.66 -8.36
N ALA A 350 11.32 13.75 -9.03
CA ALA A 350 10.84 14.09 -10.38
C ALA A 350 11.20 13.01 -11.39
N VAL A 351 12.44 12.51 -11.36
CA VAL A 351 12.90 11.41 -12.23
C VAL A 351 12.09 10.14 -11.96
N LEU A 352 11.93 9.76 -10.69
CA LEU A 352 11.16 8.56 -10.33
C LEU A 352 9.68 8.66 -10.76
N ARG A 353 9.06 9.84 -10.61
CA ARG A 353 7.67 10.06 -11.05
C ARG A 353 7.54 9.92 -12.56
N ALA A 354 8.47 10.49 -13.34
CA ALA A 354 8.49 10.36 -14.79
C ALA A 354 8.72 8.91 -15.21
N ALA A 355 9.74 8.26 -14.65
CA ALA A 355 10.11 6.88 -14.98
C ALA A 355 9.01 5.86 -14.66
N ARG A 356 8.29 6.08 -13.57
CA ARG A 356 7.26 5.14 -13.08
C ARG A 356 5.83 5.51 -13.52
N GLY A 357 5.67 6.61 -14.26
CA GLY A 357 4.37 7.09 -14.75
C GLY A 357 3.61 6.05 -15.59
N PHE A 358 4.33 5.22 -16.36
CA PHE A 358 3.73 4.17 -17.17
C PHE A 358 3.02 3.08 -16.32
N LEU A 359 3.51 2.82 -15.09
CA LEU A 359 2.90 1.82 -14.20
C LEU A 359 1.45 2.16 -13.85
N ARG A 360 1.14 3.47 -13.82
CA ARG A 360 -0.22 3.96 -13.59
C ARG A 360 -1.21 3.42 -14.63
N TYR A 361 -0.75 3.23 -15.86
CA TYR A 361 -1.58 2.72 -16.95
C TYR A 361 -1.50 1.19 -17.08
N VAL A 362 -0.30 0.61 -17.00
CA VAL A 362 -0.10 -0.85 -17.07
C VAL A 362 -0.91 -1.58 -16.01
N PHE A 363 -0.92 -1.03 -14.79
CA PHE A 363 -1.56 -1.65 -13.61
C PHE A 363 -2.82 -0.89 -13.18
N ALA A 364 -3.48 -0.20 -14.10
CA ALA A 364 -4.80 0.36 -13.83
C ALA A 364 -5.80 -0.79 -13.60
N PRO A 365 -6.72 -0.66 -12.62
CA PRO A 365 -7.75 -1.65 -12.40
C PRO A 365 -8.76 -1.62 -13.56
N ASP A 366 -9.21 -2.79 -14.01
CA ASP A 366 -10.32 -2.85 -14.95
C ASP A 366 -11.61 -2.35 -14.26
N PRO A 367 -12.37 -1.45 -14.88
CA PRO A 367 -13.63 -0.97 -14.29
C PRO A 367 -14.61 -2.07 -13.89
N LYS A 368 -14.62 -3.18 -14.63
CA LYS A 368 -15.51 -4.32 -14.40
C LYS A 368 -15.28 -5.04 -13.07
N ILE A 369 -14.11 -4.89 -12.44
CA ILE A 369 -13.88 -5.50 -11.11
C ILE A 369 -14.78 -4.91 -10.01
N PHE A 370 -15.38 -3.74 -10.25
CA PHE A 370 -16.33 -3.11 -9.33
C PHE A 370 -17.80 -3.45 -9.65
N ASP A 371 -18.04 -4.10 -10.78
CA ASP A 371 -19.38 -4.55 -11.18
C ASP A 371 -19.58 -6.00 -10.73
N VAL A 372 -19.93 -6.15 -9.46
CA VAL A 372 -20.11 -7.46 -8.83
C VAL A 372 -21.59 -7.84 -8.75
N PRO A 373 -21.95 -9.13 -8.81
CA PRO A 373 -23.32 -9.62 -8.64
C PRO A 373 -23.96 -9.16 -7.31
N ASP A 374 -25.27 -9.03 -7.29
CA ASP A 374 -26.02 -8.51 -6.14
C ASP A 374 -25.84 -9.34 -4.85
N GLU A 375 -25.64 -10.64 -4.98
CA GLU A 375 -25.39 -11.56 -3.86
C GLU A 375 -23.99 -11.40 -3.24
N THR A 376 -23.08 -10.69 -3.92
CA THR A 376 -21.70 -10.54 -3.43
C THR A 376 -21.66 -9.72 -2.14
N LEU A 377 -21.09 -10.28 -1.08
CA LEU A 377 -20.85 -9.56 0.17
C LEU A 377 -19.83 -8.43 -0.07
N VAL A 378 -20.16 -7.23 0.34
CA VAL A 378 -19.27 -6.05 0.33
C VAL A 378 -18.75 -5.76 1.72
N CYS A 379 -19.62 -5.85 2.73
CA CYS A 379 -19.23 -5.69 4.13
C CYS A 379 -19.31 -7.04 4.84
N ARG A 380 -18.17 -7.49 5.42
CA ARG A 380 -18.11 -8.75 6.20
C ARG A 380 -18.67 -8.60 7.61
N CYS A 381 -18.55 -7.39 8.20
CA CYS A 381 -18.96 -7.14 9.59
C CYS A 381 -20.47 -7.24 9.74
N GLU A 382 -21.20 -6.65 8.76
CA GLU A 382 -22.66 -6.54 8.78
C GLU A 382 -23.32 -7.42 7.72
N CYS A 383 -22.55 -8.28 7.04
CA CYS A 383 -23.04 -9.17 5.98
C CYS A 383 -23.83 -8.45 4.87
N VAL A 384 -23.46 -7.21 4.55
CA VAL A 384 -24.14 -6.38 3.54
C VAL A 384 -23.72 -6.79 2.15
N SER A 385 -24.67 -7.09 1.28
CA SER A 385 -24.44 -7.45 -0.12
C SER A 385 -24.40 -6.22 -1.03
N ALA A 386 -23.86 -6.39 -2.25
CA ALA A 386 -23.86 -5.35 -3.29
C ALA A 386 -25.29 -4.94 -3.67
N GLY A 387 -26.23 -5.89 -3.72
CA GLY A 387 -27.64 -5.62 -4.00
C GLY A 387 -28.30 -4.75 -2.93
N ALA A 388 -28.02 -5.00 -1.64
CA ALA A 388 -28.52 -4.19 -0.55
C ALA A 388 -28.04 -2.73 -0.67
N ILE A 389 -26.74 -2.53 -1.02
CA ILE A 389 -26.19 -1.19 -1.25
C ILE A 389 -26.84 -0.51 -2.45
N ARG A 390 -27.01 -1.21 -3.59
CA ARG A 390 -27.67 -0.66 -4.78
C ARG A 390 -29.11 -0.27 -4.49
N LYS A 391 -29.82 -1.07 -3.72
CA LYS A 391 -31.20 -0.77 -3.28
C LYS A 391 -31.24 0.50 -2.44
N ALA A 392 -30.38 0.64 -1.43
CA ALA A 392 -30.28 1.85 -0.62
C ALA A 392 -29.98 3.09 -1.46
N VAL A 393 -29.05 2.99 -2.42
CA VAL A 393 -28.73 4.09 -3.35
C VAL A 393 -29.92 4.46 -4.23
N ALA A 394 -30.69 3.48 -4.72
CA ALA A 394 -31.89 3.70 -5.51
C ALA A 394 -33.01 4.37 -4.69
N GLU A 395 -33.06 4.15 -3.38
CA GLU A 395 -33.97 4.80 -2.43
C GLU A 395 -33.53 6.23 -2.03
N GLY A 396 -32.38 6.70 -2.53
CA GLY A 396 -31.90 8.08 -2.35
C GLY A 396 -30.82 8.26 -1.29
N PHE A 397 -30.31 7.19 -0.68
CA PHE A 397 -29.19 7.26 0.29
C PHE A 397 -27.86 7.23 -0.47
N HIS A 398 -27.18 8.37 -0.59
CA HIS A 398 -25.96 8.50 -1.38
C HIS A 398 -24.68 8.60 -0.53
N GLU A 399 -24.81 8.99 0.73
CA GLU A 399 -23.69 9.08 1.66
C GLU A 399 -23.38 7.73 2.31
N VAL A 400 -22.08 7.37 2.41
CA VAL A 400 -21.64 6.06 2.94
C VAL A 400 -22.24 5.79 4.33
N ASN A 401 -22.30 6.80 5.21
CA ASN A 401 -22.85 6.64 6.55
C ASN A 401 -24.36 6.43 6.56
N GLU A 402 -25.09 7.02 5.60
CA GLU A 402 -26.52 6.78 5.43
C GLU A 402 -26.76 5.35 4.93
N VAL A 403 -26.04 4.94 3.87
CA VAL A 403 -26.12 3.57 3.34
C VAL A 403 -25.84 2.55 4.45
N LYS A 404 -24.75 2.75 5.24
CA LYS A 404 -24.46 1.87 6.37
C LYS A 404 -25.60 1.78 7.39
N ARG A 405 -26.25 2.91 7.69
CA ARG A 405 -27.34 2.98 8.66
C ARG A 405 -28.59 2.24 8.22
N VAL A 406 -28.88 2.18 6.92
CA VAL A 406 -30.08 1.53 6.37
C VAL A 406 -29.84 0.09 5.91
N THR A 407 -28.59 -0.37 5.86
CA THR A 407 -28.21 -1.72 5.41
C THR A 407 -27.68 -2.62 6.52
N SER A 408 -27.41 -2.10 7.74
CA SER A 408 -26.90 -2.84 8.90
C SER A 408 -27.94 -3.04 9.99
#